data_32698bc50c8aa712302afdfd23cc86de
#
_entry.id   32698bc50c8aa712302afdfd23cc86de
#
_cell.length_a   1.000
_cell.length_b   1.000
_cell.length_c   1.000
_cell.angle_alpha   90.00
_cell.angle_beta   90.00
_cell.angle_gamma   90.00
#
_symmetry.space_group_name_H-M   'P 1'
#
loop_
_entity.id
_entity.type
_entity.pdbx_description
1 polymer ?
#
loop_
_entity_poly.entity_id
_entity_poly.type
_entity_poly.pdbx_seq_one_letter_code
_entity_poly.pdbx_strand_id
1 'polypeptide(L)'
;MNWDYFCIFAPKLLRYMKKILYAIIALAVLTACKKDEEETEVKAGRTVLVYIAAENNLGYEEYIGKKYRNAYDDIQEMKEGVKTMGNNHLVVYVDKPNDPDPEFSRPIPYMLHFYKGELKDSIQMEESLTSDPTIFENVIRTAFTKYPADSYGLVLWGHGSGWLIENDSVKYNARKKAYGGDTGNNSYDTPGKSWMNIPSMAKALSRLPHLDFIFCDCCNMMCLEVAYELRHATDYIIGSPAEIPSCGAPYQTVVPAMFETNTLINDVPKYATSIVDKYYIQRAGGYDVPLSVIRTSEMENMASATKTVLKAIKPNIGDDVPNMTDLIHYYFDYKYYDANDFILKYASTDDYNAWKKVLDKAVIYKKMATMWMTNKSWSGYYYGFTVTEEKYGGVSMHVPQSWTNQDRYSREIKQLQWYYAAGYNEIGW
;
A
#
# COMPACT_ATOMS: atom_id res chain seq x y z
N MET A 1 80.90 0.41 56.00
CA MET A 1 79.88 0.47 54.94
C MET A 1 79.01 1.73 55.17
N ASN A 2 79.16 2.73 54.32
CA ASN A 2 78.64 4.07 54.55
C ASN A 2 77.14 4.10 54.36
N TRP A 3 76.42 4.56 55.37
CA TRP A 3 74.99 4.79 55.42
C TRP A 3 74.56 6.15 54.80
N ASP A 4 75.50 6.98 54.36
CA ASP A 4 75.29 8.33 53.91
C ASP A 4 74.77 8.45 52.47
N TYR A 5 74.71 7.40 51.67
CA TYR A 5 74.21 7.45 50.27
C TYR A 5 72.69 7.24 50.16
N PHE A 6 72.00 6.78 51.18
CA PHE A 6 70.57 6.48 51.10
C PHE A 6 69.68 7.71 51.35
N CYS A 7 70.22 8.72 52.07
CA CYS A 7 69.40 9.88 52.41
C CYS A 7 69.27 10.99 51.30
N ILE A 8 70.09 10.95 50.25
CA ILE A 8 70.12 12.00 49.22
C ILE A 8 69.25 11.66 48.02
N PHE A 9 68.91 10.42 47.78
CA PHE A 9 68.11 9.97 46.61
C PHE A 9 66.63 9.87 46.90
N ALA A 10 66.19 9.63 48.11
CA ALA A 10 64.80 9.46 48.49
C ALA A 10 63.91 10.67 48.19
N PRO A 11 64.32 11.94 48.48
CA PRO A 11 63.47 13.09 48.19
C PRO A 11 63.30 13.40 46.68
N LYS A 12 64.34 13.13 45.90
CA LYS A 12 64.29 13.34 44.44
C LYS A 12 63.38 12.30 43.76
N LEU A 13 63.48 11.03 44.14
CA LEU A 13 62.65 9.93 43.64
C LEU A 13 61.18 10.16 43.97
N LEU A 14 60.86 10.58 45.20
CA LEU A 14 59.51 10.89 45.63
C LEU A 14 58.92 12.10 44.85
N ARG A 15 59.75 13.07 44.49
CA ARG A 15 59.37 14.23 43.68
C ARG A 15 59.08 13.86 42.20
N TYR A 16 59.83 12.91 41.65
CA TYR A 16 59.63 12.36 40.33
C TYR A 16 58.37 11.47 40.28
N MET A 17 58.16 10.62 41.26
CA MET A 17 56.96 9.77 41.39
C MET A 17 55.69 10.64 41.53
N LYS A 18 55.72 11.75 42.31
CA LYS A 18 54.60 12.68 42.37
C LYS A 18 54.34 13.36 41.04
N LYS A 19 55.34 13.77 40.27
CA LYS A 19 55.19 14.35 38.94
C LYS A 19 54.57 13.38 37.93
N ILE A 20 55.00 12.10 37.97
CA ILE A 20 54.45 11.03 37.14
C ILE A 20 53.00 10.73 37.55
N LEU A 21 52.70 10.70 38.87
CA LEU A 21 51.32 10.48 39.33
C LEU A 21 50.40 11.62 38.92
N TYR A 22 50.85 12.88 38.99
CA TYR A 22 50.07 14.04 38.49
C TYR A 22 49.92 14.02 36.97
N ALA A 23 50.92 13.56 36.22
CA ALA A 23 50.79 13.40 34.77
C ALA A 23 49.81 12.28 34.40
N ILE A 24 49.81 11.16 35.10
CA ILE A 24 48.86 10.05 34.93
C ILE A 24 47.45 10.48 35.30
N ILE A 25 47.28 11.23 36.43
CA ILE A 25 45.95 11.78 36.83
C ILE A 25 45.47 12.82 35.82
N ALA A 26 46.34 13.70 35.30
CA ALA A 26 45.97 14.64 34.26
C ALA A 26 45.60 13.96 32.96
N LEU A 27 46.29 12.87 32.57
CA LEU A 27 45.95 12.05 31.39
C LEU A 27 44.62 11.31 31.59
N ALA A 28 44.37 10.78 32.80
CA ALA A 28 43.10 10.10 33.11
C ALA A 28 41.91 11.09 33.15
N VAL A 29 42.13 12.34 33.57
CA VAL A 29 41.08 13.39 33.51
C VAL A 29 40.82 13.83 32.07
N LEU A 30 41.82 13.83 31.18
CA LEU A 30 41.63 14.16 29.75
C LEU A 30 40.95 13.03 28.96
N THR A 31 41.04 11.78 29.44
CA THR A 31 40.32 10.65 28.83
C THR A 31 38.93 10.43 29.41
N ALA A 32 38.64 10.96 30.62
CA ALA A 32 37.31 10.89 31.22
C ALA A 32 36.32 11.97 30.72
N CYS A 33 36.79 12.95 29.93
CA CYS A 33 35.94 13.96 29.28
C CYS A 33 35.78 13.73 27.78
N LYS A 34 35.79 12.48 27.28
CA LYS A 34 34.87 12.16 26.21
C LYS A 34 33.50 11.95 26.89
N LYS A 35 32.71 13.02 27.02
CA LYS A 35 31.29 12.88 26.91
C LYS A 35 31.10 12.08 25.63
N ASP A 36 30.59 10.87 25.75
CA ASP A 36 29.75 10.33 24.71
C ASP A 36 28.70 11.44 24.52
N GLU A 37 28.85 12.28 23.51
CA GLU A 37 27.71 12.89 22.91
C GLU A 37 26.88 11.67 22.54
N GLU A 38 25.87 11.33 23.34
CA GLU A 38 24.71 10.64 22.84
C GLU A 38 24.35 11.49 21.61
N GLU A 39 24.76 11.05 20.42
CA GLU A 39 24.11 11.48 19.21
C GLU A 39 22.64 11.24 19.53
N THR A 40 21.93 12.30 19.84
CA THR A 40 20.48 12.26 19.95
C THR A 40 20.06 11.74 18.58
N GLU A 41 19.77 10.43 18.54
CA GLU A 41 19.39 9.75 17.32
C GLU A 41 18.20 10.53 16.79
N VAL A 42 18.42 11.32 15.74
CA VAL A 42 17.37 12.14 15.15
C VAL A 42 16.33 11.15 14.67
N LYS A 43 15.19 11.14 15.33
CA LYS A 43 14.08 10.25 15.01
C LYS A 43 13.80 10.32 13.51
N ALA A 44 13.57 9.19 12.87
CA ALA A 44 13.24 9.14 11.46
C ALA A 44 11.92 9.89 11.19
N GLY A 45 11.83 10.57 10.07
CA GLY A 45 10.62 11.30 9.70
C GLY A 45 9.46 10.36 9.38
N ARG A 46 9.74 9.29 8.62
CA ARG A 46 8.71 8.29 8.25
C ARG A 46 9.30 6.89 8.17
N THR A 47 8.51 5.89 8.60
CA THR A 47 8.71 4.49 8.26
C THR A 47 7.65 4.05 7.27
N VAL A 48 8.08 3.53 6.11
CA VAL A 48 7.20 2.93 5.12
C VAL A 48 7.46 1.43 5.11
N LEU A 49 6.41 0.62 5.27
CA LEU A 49 6.45 -0.80 5.06
C LEU A 49 5.88 -1.13 3.67
N VAL A 50 6.66 -1.80 2.84
CA VAL A 50 6.18 -2.48 1.63
C VAL A 50 5.88 -3.93 1.99
N TYR A 51 4.62 -4.31 1.94
CA TYR A 51 4.14 -5.65 2.24
C TYR A 51 3.94 -6.43 0.94
N ILE A 52 4.92 -7.27 0.58
CA ILE A 52 4.93 -8.03 -0.68
C ILE A 52 4.31 -9.41 -0.45
N ALA A 53 3.05 -9.57 -0.88
CA ALA A 53 2.31 -10.84 -0.92
C ALA A 53 2.48 -11.48 -2.29
N ALA A 54 3.59 -12.17 -2.50
CA ALA A 54 4.03 -12.69 -3.79
C ALA A 54 4.19 -14.22 -3.85
N GLU A 55 3.67 -14.97 -2.86
CA GLU A 55 3.66 -16.44 -2.95
C GLU A 55 2.62 -16.92 -3.99
N ASN A 56 2.83 -16.49 -5.22
CA ASN A 56 2.00 -16.71 -6.39
C ASN A 56 2.81 -16.41 -7.67
N ASN A 57 2.14 -16.32 -8.82
CA ASN A 57 2.78 -16.02 -10.11
C ASN A 57 3.47 -14.64 -10.19
N LEU A 58 3.16 -13.69 -9.32
CA LEU A 58 3.88 -12.41 -9.30
C LEU A 58 5.29 -12.55 -8.68
N GLY A 59 5.48 -13.53 -7.80
CA GLY A 59 6.81 -13.86 -7.27
C GLY A 59 7.67 -14.62 -8.25
N TYR A 60 7.07 -15.57 -8.97
CA TYR A 60 7.72 -16.31 -10.03
C TYR A 60 6.70 -16.84 -11.05
N GLU A 61 6.97 -16.64 -12.33
CA GLU A 61 6.20 -17.22 -13.43
C GLU A 61 7.14 -17.59 -14.58
N GLU A 62 6.88 -18.73 -15.22
CA GLU A 62 7.50 -19.07 -16.49
C GLU A 62 6.41 -19.14 -17.57
N TYR A 63 6.47 -18.23 -18.53
CA TYR A 63 5.53 -18.14 -19.63
C TYR A 63 6.25 -18.02 -20.97
N ILE A 64 5.96 -18.95 -21.89
CA ILE A 64 6.57 -19.02 -23.25
C ILE A 64 8.12 -18.94 -23.18
N GLY A 65 8.74 -19.69 -22.25
CA GLY A 65 10.18 -19.74 -22.08
C GLY A 65 10.82 -18.48 -21.48
N LYS A 66 10.02 -17.51 -21.02
CA LYS A 66 10.48 -16.34 -20.26
C LYS A 66 10.17 -16.52 -18.78
N LYS A 67 11.14 -16.19 -17.94
CA LYS A 67 10.99 -16.20 -16.50
C LYS A 67 10.72 -14.78 -16.01
N TYR A 68 9.68 -14.63 -15.23
CA TYR A 68 9.26 -13.36 -14.62
C TYR A 68 9.42 -13.45 -13.11
N ARG A 69 10.00 -12.43 -12.51
CA ARG A 69 10.32 -12.31 -11.08
C ARG A 69 9.95 -10.92 -10.59
N ASN A 70 8.68 -10.53 -10.76
CA ASN A 70 8.26 -9.15 -10.53
C ASN A 70 8.62 -8.65 -9.12
N ALA A 71 8.41 -9.46 -8.07
CA ALA A 71 8.80 -9.09 -6.71
C ALA A 71 10.31 -8.87 -6.56
N TYR A 72 11.15 -9.68 -7.23
CA TYR A 72 12.59 -9.48 -7.21
C TYR A 72 13.00 -8.20 -7.93
N ASP A 73 12.44 -7.96 -9.11
CA ASP A 73 12.76 -6.78 -9.93
C ASP A 73 12.39 -5.51 -9.18
N ASP A 74 11.20 -5.44 -8.56
CA ASP A 74 10.74 -4.32 -7.77
C ASP A 74 11.64 -4.07 -6.54
N ILE A 75 12.14 -5.13 -5.89
CA ILE A 75 13.11 -4.98 -4.80
C ILE A 75 14.43 -4.38 -5.30
N GLN A 76 14.90 -4.73 -6.52
CA GLN A 76 16.09 -4.07 -7.07
C GLN A 76 15.82 -2.59 -7.35
N GLU A 77 14.64 -2.24 -7.88
CA GLU A 77 14.24 -0.85 -8.05
C GLU A 77 14.15 -0.10 -6.71
N MET A 78 13.62 -0.73 -5.65
CA MET A 78 13.60 -0.16 -4.30
C MET A 78 15.00 0.15 -3.78
N LYS A 79 15.99 -0.72 -4.03
CA LYS A 79 17.40 -0.48 -3.67
C LYS A 79 18.00 0.75 -4.35
N GLU A 80 17.55 1.07 -5.55
CA GLU A 80 17.94 2.31 -6.22
C GLU A 80 17.21 3.52 -5.61
N GLY A 81 15.90 3.38 -5.37
CA GLY A 81 15.06 4.45 -4.82
C GLY A 81 15.46 4.92 -3.42
N VAL A 82 15.93 4.00 -2.56
CA VAL A 82 16.31 4.36 -1.18
C VAL A 82 17.50 5.31 -1.08
N LYS A 83 18.32 5.40 -2.12
CA LYS A 83 19.54 6.25 -2.13
C LYS A 83 19.25 7.72 -1.84
N THR A 84 18.04 8.17 -2.05
CA THR A 84 17.62 9.58 -1.90
C THR A 84 16.53 9.79 -0.85
N MET A 85 16.18 8.78 -0.04
CA MET A 85 15.08 8.88 0.94
C MET A 85 15.42 9.65 2.23
N GLY A 86 16.68 10.09 2.42
CA GLY A 86 17.10 10.86 3.59
C GLY A 86 17.06 10.06 4.90
N ASN A 87 16.68 10.73 6.01
CA ASN A 87 16.59 10.13 7.33
C ASN A 87 15.21 9.45 7.55
N ASN A 88 14.96 8.39 6.80
CA ASN A 88 13.71 7.64 6.82
C ASN A 88 14.00 6.13 6.78
N HIS A 89 13.00 5.32 7.13
CA HIS A 89 13.07 3.87 7.07
C HIS A 89 12.19 3.33 5.94
N LEU A 90 12.77 2.55 5.03
CA LEU A 90 12.02 1.65 4.18
C LEU A 90 12.17 0.24 4.72
N VAL A 91 11.06 -0.41 5.01
CA VAL A 91 11.00 -1.82 5.42
C VAL A 91 10.29 -2.59 4.33
N VAL A 92 10.83 -3.72 3.89
CA VAL A 92 10.24 -4.55 2.84
C VAL A 92 10.07 -5.95 3.38
N TYR A 93 8.83 -6.34 3.67
CA TYR A 93 8.47 -7.73 3.95
C TYR A 93 8.21 -8.45 2.65
N VAL A 94 8.78 -9.64 2.49
CA VAL A 94 8.71 -10.41 1.25
C VAL A 94 8.33 -11.84 1.57
N ASP A 95 7.22 -12.26 1.00
CA ASP A 95 6.84 -13.65 0.89
C ASP A 95 6.59 -13.98 -0.58
N LYS A 96 7.33 -14.96 -1.10
CA LYS A 96 7.30 -15.34 -2.51
C LYS A 96 7.59 -16.84 -2.64
N PRO A 97 7.23 -17.48 -3.77
CA PRO A 97 7.54 -18.89 -3.98
C PRO A 97 9.06 -19.13 -4.04
N ASN A 98 9.47 -20.37 -3.80
CA ASN A 98 10.82 -20.81 -4.07
C ASN A 98 11.14 -20.64 -5.54
N ASP A 99 12.25 -19.98 -5.83
CA ASP A 99 12.73 -19.86 -7.21
C ASP A 99 13.47 -21.14 -7.61
N PRO A 100 13.17 -21.75 -8.78
CA PRO A 100 13.88 -22.91 -9.25
C PRO A 100 15.34 -22.63 -9.63
N ASP A 101 15.71 -21.37 -9.82
CA ASP A 101 17.08 -20.95 -10.08
C ASP A 101 17.78 -20.60 -8.76
N PRO A 102 18.85 -21.30 -8.38
CA PRO A 102 19.56 -21.08 -7.13
C PRO A 102 20.09 -19.66 -6.92
N GLU A 103 20.35 -18.92 -7.99
CA GLU A 103 20.81 -17.52 -7.92
C GLU A 103 19.74 -16.61 -7.29
N PHE A 104 18.45 -16.92 -7.50
CA PHE A 104 17.32 -16.15 -6.99
C PHE A 104 16.64 -16.81 -5.79
N SER A 105 17.12 -17.99 -5.40
CA SER A 105 16.60 -18.71 -4.22
C SER A 105 17.18 -18.13 -2.95
N ARG A 106 16.33 -17.92 -1.94
CA ARG A 106 16.73 -17.58 -0.57
C ARG A 106 15.63 -18.03 0.39
N PRO A 107 15.99 -18.24 1.68
CA PRO A 107 14.96 -18.51 2.68
C PRO A 107 13.89 -17.41 2.71
N ILE A 108 12.64 -17.80 2.75
CA ILE A 108 11.44 -16.97 2.72
C ILE A 108 10.48 -17.43 3.83
N PRO A 109 9.61 -16.54 4.35
CA PRO A 109 9.60 -15.08 4.13
C PRO A 109 10.76 -14.36 4.82
N TYR A 110 11.01 -13.11 4.45
CA TYR A 110 12.06 -12.30 5.06
C TYR A 110 11.67 -10.81 5.09
N MET A 111 12.35 -10.04 5.96
CA MET A 111 12.17 -8.58 6.05
C MET A 111 13.52 -7.90 5.81
N LEU A 112 13.56 -6.93 4.89
CA LEU A 112 14.70 -6.05 4.63
C LEU A 112 14.45 -4.70 5.26
N HIS A 113 15.50 -4.09 5.83
CA HIS A 113 15.44 -2.74 6.35
C HIS A 113 16.50 -1.86 5.68
N PHE A 114 16.04 -0.76 5.09
CA PHE A 114 16.88 0.28 4.50
C PHE A 114 16.79 1.55 5.33
N TYR A 115 17.93 2.18 5.55
CA TYR A 115 18.05 3.45 6.26
C TYR A 115 19.22 4.25 5.71
N LYS A 116 19.01 5.57 5.50
CA LYS A 116 20.02 6.47 4.93
C LYS A 116 20.63 5.93 3.62
N GLY A 117 19.79 5.36 2.75
CA GLY A 117 20.20 4.90 1.42
C GLY A 117 20.87 3.52 1.36
N GLU A 118 20.96 2.80 2.46
CA GLU A 118 21.67 1.51 2.55
C GLU A 118 20.82 0.42 3.19
N LEU A 119 21.05 -0.83 2.78
CA LEU A 119 20.52 -2.00 3.47
C LEU A 119 21.23 -2.13 4.82
N LYS A 120 20.51 -2.03 5.93
CA LYS A 120 21.04 -2.13 7.29
C LYS A 120 20.80 -3.47 7.94
N ASP A 121 19.68 -4.14 7.60
CA ASP A 121 19.29 -5.38 8.25
C ASP A 121 18.50 -6.27 7.28
N SER A 122 18.59 -7.58 7.49
CA SER A 122 17.82 -8.59 6.79
C SER A 122 17.43 -9.70 7.77
N ILE A 123 16.15 -9.82 8.08
CA ILE A 123 15.61 -10.73 9.09
C ILE A 123 14.89 -11.86 8.39
N GLN A 124 15.28 -13.11 8.70
CA GLN A 124 14.49 -14.27 8.32
C GLN A 124 13.22 -14.33 9.18
N MET A 125 12.09 -14.54 8.55
CA MET A 125 10.78 -14.71 9.20
C MET A 125 10.36 -16.18 9.17
N GLU A 126 9.38 -16.54 10.00
CA GLU A 126 8.74 -17.86 9.94
C GLU A 126 7.76 -17.92 8.77
N GLU A 127 7.71 -19.07 8.11
CA GLU A 127 6.76 -19.35 7.02
C GLU A 127 5.33 -19.19 7.53
N SER A 128 4.52 -18.46 6.78
CA SER A 128 3.15 -18.11 7.18
C SER A 128 2.33 -17.60 6.00
N LEU A 129 1.00 -17.63 6.12
CA LEU A 129 0.10 -17.06 5.12
C LEU A 129 0.10 -15.54 5.17
N THR A 130 0.61 -14.86 4.16
CA THR A 130 0.56 -13.38 4.04
C THR A 130 -0.85 -12.82 4.02
N SER A 131 -1.81 -13.63 3.61
CA SER A 131 -3.24 -13.28 3.59
C SER A 131 -3.96 -13.52 4.93
N ASP A 132 -3.28 -14.06 5.95
CA ASP A 132 -3.84 -14.15 7.31
C ASP A 132 -3.79 -12.77 7.99
N PRO A 133 -4.93 -12.23 8.48
CA PRO A 133 -4.96 -10.92 9.11
C PRO A 133 -4.10 -10.81 10.38
N THR A 134 -3.86 -11.91 11.08
CA THR A 134 -3.00 -11.95 12.28
C THR A 134 -1.53 -11.82 11.89
N ILE A 135 -1.11 -12.53 10.84
CA ILE A 135 0.24 -12.44 10.30
C ILE A 135 0.50 -11.03 9.76
N PHE A 136 -0.44 -10.49 8.97
CA PHE A 136 -0.40 -9.13 8.45
C PHE A 136 -0.20 -8.10 9.58
N GLU A 137 -1.02 -8.17 10.64
CA GLU A 137 -0.89 -7.29 11.81
C GLU A 137 0.47 -7.43 12.47
N ASN A 138 0.95 -8.66 12.69
CA ASN A 138 2.21 -8.94 13.38
C ASN A 138 3.42 -8.43 12.58
N VAL A 139 3.43 -8.58 11.26
CA VAL A 139 4.49 -8.07 10.40
C VAL A 139 4.57 -6.54 10.47
N ILE A 140 3.42 -5.85 10.34
CA ILE A 140 3.37 -4.38 10.42
C ILE A 140 3.80 -3.91 11.82
N ARG A 141 3.29 -4.53 12.86
CA ARG A 141 3.65 -4.22 14.25
C ARG A 141 5.15 -4.40 14.48
N THR A 142 5.74 -5.48 13.98
CA THR A 142 7.17 -5.75 14.08
C THR A 142 7.98 -4.65 13.38
N ALA A 143 7.60 -4.28 12.15
CA ALA A 143 8.28 -3.24 11.39
C ALA A 143 8.24 -1.89 12.12
N PHE A 144 7.07 -1.44 12.57
CA PHE A 144 6.90 -0.12 13.18
C PHE A 144 7.45 -0.06 14.62
N THR A 145 7.47 -1.18 15.34
CA THR A 145 8.10 -1.24 16.67
C THR A 145 9.62 -1.24 16.57
N LYS A 146 10.17 -1.96 15.58
CA LYS A 146 11.63 -2.07 15.41
C LYS A 146 12.23 -0.81 14.78
N TYR A 147 11.46 -0.13 13.92
CA TYR A 147 11.91 1.06 13.20
C TYR A 147 10.91 2.23 13.40
N PRO A 148 10.87 2.81 14.61
CA PRO A 148 9.92 3.86 14.95
C PRO A 148 10.24 5.16 14.22
N ALA A 149 9.20 5.89 13.81
CA ALA A 149 9.30 7.17 13.14
C ALA A 149 8.18 8.12 13.61
N ASP A 150 8.18 9.37 13.11
CA ASP A 150 7.13 10.34 13.43
C ASP A 150 5.83 10.03 12.70
N SER A 151 5.90 9.36 11.54
CA SER A 151 4.74 8.94 10.76
C SER A 151 4.97 7.59 10.07
N TYR A 152 3.89 7.00 9.58
CA TYR A 152 3.92 5.67 8.98
C TYR A 152 3.17 5.62 7.66
N GLY A 153 3.70 4.83 6.71
CA GLY A 153 3.06 4.50 5.46
C GLY A 153 3.06 2.99 5.21
N LEU A 154 2.08 2.51 4.46
CA LEU A 154 1.95 1.11 4.07
C LEU A 154 1.78 1.01 2.57
N VAL A 155 2.54 0.13 1.93
CA VAL A 155 2.35 -0.28 0.54
C VAL A 155 1.82 -1.71 0.54
N LEU A 156 0.68 -1.91 -0.12
CA LEU A 156 0.10 -3.22 -0.38
C LEU A 156 0.53 -3.65 -1.78
N TRP A 157 1.48 -4.58 -1.87
CA TRP A 157 1.99 -5.11 -3.13
C TRP A 157 1.49 -6.53 -3.36
N GLY A 158 0.91 -6.82 -4.52
CA GLY A 158 0.44 -8.14 -4.87
C GLY A 158 -0.85 -8.15 -5.69
N HIS A 159 -1.55 -9.28 -5.71
CA HIS A 159 -2.88 -9.32 -6.31
C HIS A 159 -3.90 -8.52 -5.50
N GLY A 160 -4.86 -7.89 -6.19
CA GLY A 160 -5.98 -7.21 -5.58
C GLY A 160 -7.25 -7.37 -6.43
N SER A 161 -8.40 -7.34 -5.78
CA SER A 161 -9.70 -7.34 -6.44
C SER A 161 -10.74 -6.50 -5.67
N GLY A 162 -10.28 -5.39 -5.11
CA GLY A 162 -11.15 -4.39 -4.46
C GLY A 162 -11.95 -4.97 -3.30
N TRP A 163 -13.24 -4.69 -3.31
CA TRP A 163 -14.17 -5.00 -2.22
C TRP A 163 -14.67 -6.45 -2.18
N LEU A 164 -14.30 -7.30 -3.13
CA LEU A 164 -14.81 -8.69 -3.17
C LEU A 164 -14.48 -9.46 -1.89
N ILE A 165 -15.43 -10.25 -1.42
CA ILE A 165 -15.31 -11.06 -0.22
C ILE A 165 -15.11 -12.54 -0.57
N GLU A 166 -14.15 -13.18 0.09
CA GLU A 166 -14.05 -14.63 0.08
C GLU A 166 -15.01 -15.21 1.10
N ASN A 167 -15.90 -16.12 0.65
CA ASN A 167 -16.66 -16.93 1.57
C ASN A 167 -15.92 -18.25 1.82
N ASP A 168 -15.48 -18.50 3.02
CA ASP A 168 -14.78 -19.72 3.48
C ASP A 168 -15.55 -21.03 3.23
N SER A 169 -16.84 -20.93 2.94
CA SER A 169 -17.75 -22.08 2.84
C SER A 169 -17.96 -22.65 1.43
N VAL A 170 -17.42 -22.05 0.39
CA VAL A 170 -17.66 -22.49 -0.99
C VAL A 170 -16.36 -22.80 -1.71
N LYS A 171 -16.02 -24.09 -1.84
CA LYS A 171 -14.97 -24.61 -2.71
C LYS A 171 -15.34 -24.38 -4.18
N TYR A 172 -15.30 -23.14 -4.64
CA TYR A 172 -15.48 -22.82 -6.05
C TYR A 172 -14.19 -22.29 -6.67
N ASN A 173 -13.98 -22.65 -7.94
CA ASN A 173 -12.85 -22.22 -8.79
C ASN A 173 -12.53 -20.73 -8.60
N ALA A 174 -11.49 -20.49 -7.87
CA ALA A 174 -11.19 -19.25 -7.23
C ALA A 174 -10.46 -18.29 -8.18
N ARG A 175 -11.15 -17.28 -8.66
CA ARG A 175 -10.50 -16.20 -9.43
C ARG A 175 -10.69 -14.80 -8.83
N LYS A 176 -11.23 -14.65 -7.58
CA LYS A 176 -11.69 -13.32 -7.13
C LYS A 176 -11.68 -13.19 -5.62
N LYS A 177 -10.79 -12.35 -5.06
CA LYS A 177 -10.60 -12.17 -3.61
C LYS A 177 -9.93 -10.82 -3.34
N ALA A 178 -10.11 -10.22 -2.15
CA ALA A 178 -9.79 -8.84 -1.89
C ALA A 178 -8.31 -8.46 -2.06
N TYR A 179 -7.39 -9.03 -1.28
CA TYR A 179 -5.96 -8.71 -1.34
C TYR A 179 -5.07 -9.93 -1.08
N GLY A 180 -3.91 -9.92 -1.71
CA GLY A 180 -2.88 -10.96 -1.59
C GLY A 180 -3.09 -12.07 -2.63
N GLY A 181 -3.14 -13.28 -2.20
CA GLY A 181 -3.20 -14.45 -3.06
C GLY A 181 -2.01 -15.33 -2.74
N ASP A 182 -2.12 -16.01 -1.60
CA ASP A 182 -1.08 -16.82 -1.03
C ASP A 182 -1.40 -18.31 -1.24
N THR A 183 -0.42 -19.10 -1.61
CA THR A 183 -0.58 -20.54 -1.80
C THR A 183 -0.38 -21.32 -0.50
N GLY A 184 0.37 -20.78 0.45
CA GLY A 184 0.72 -21.36 1.75
C GLY A 184 1.60 -22.59 1.66
N ASN A 185 2.37 -22.75 0.59
CA ASN A 185 3.26 -23.91 0.38
C ASN A 185 4.48 -23.59 -0.50
N ASN A 186 4.90 -22.34 -0.54
CA ASN A 186 6.00 -21.86 -1.35
C ASN A 186 5.86 -22.18 -2.86
N SER A 187 4.63 -22.19 -3.36
CA SER A 187 4.29 -22.44 -4.76
C SER A 187 3.95 -21.15 -5.51
N TYR A 188 4.03 -21.19 -6.83
CA TYR A 188 3.65 -20.10 -7.71
C TYR A 188 2.32 -20.36 -8.46
N ASP A 189 1.50 -21.27 -7.95
CA ASP A 189 0.17 -21.54 -8.54
C ASP A 189 -0.70 -20.28 -8.53
N THR A 190 -1.32 -20.00 -9.65
CA THR A 190 -2.21 -18.84 -9.80
C THR A 190 -3.66 -19.26 -10.03
N PRO A 191 -4.60 -18.57 -9.35
CA PRO A 191 -4.44 -17.65 -8.23
C PRO A 191 -4.10 -18.37 -6.93
N GLY A 192 -3.44 -17.69 -5.98
CA GLY A 192 -3.21 -18.23 -4.64
C GLY A 192 -4.49 -18.72 -3.98
N LYS A 193 -4.36 -19.60 -2.98
CA LYS A 193 -5.51 -20.30 -2.36
C LYS A 193 -6.18 -19.47 -1.27
N SER A 194 -5.46 -18.58 -0.63
CA SER A 194 -5.93 -17.76 0.48
C SER A 194 -5.77 -16.27 0.18
N TRP A 195 -6.75 -15.47 0.62
CA TRP A 195 -6.82 -14.04 0.36
C TRP A 195 -7.36 -13.32 1.60
N MET A 196 -6.96 -12.09 1.82
CA MET A 196 -7.44 -11.27 2.92
C MET A 196 -8.63 -10.42 2.49
N ASN A 197 -9.74 -10.52 3.23
CA ASN A 197 -10.91 -9.66 3.03
C ASN A 197 -10.68 -8.26 3.62
N ILE A 198 -11.17 -7.21 2.96
CA ILE A 198 -10.97 -5.82 3.40
C ILE A 198 -11.49 -5.55 4.83
N PRO A 199 -12.65 -6.04 5.27
CA PRO A 199 -13.05 -5.88 6.68
C PRO A 199 -12.06 -6.49 7.68
N SER A 200 -11.44 -7.62 7.33
CA SER A 200 -10.41 -8.26 8.17
C SER A 200 -9.12 -7.43 8.19
N MET A 201 -8.71 -6.88 7.06
CA MET A 201 -7.59 -5.94 6.95
C MET A 201 -7.84 -4.68 7.79
N ALA A 202 -9.02 -4.06 7.68
CA ALA A 202 -9.40 -2.89 8.45
C ALA A 202 -9.35 -3.18 9.96
N LYS A 203 -9.84 -4.34 10.39
CA LYS A 203 -9.78 -4.78 11.79
C LYS A 203 -8.34 -4.99 12.27
N ALA A 204 -7.46 -5.55 11.46
CA ALA A 204 -6.03 -5.69 11.80
C ALA A 204 -5.37 -4.31 11.95
N LEU A 205 -5.57 -3.43 10.98
CA LEU A 205 -5.01 -2.07 10.98
C LEU A 205 -5.50 -1.22 12.14
N SER A 206 -6.74 -1.41 12.62
CA SER A 206 -7.29 -0.65 13.77
C SER A 206 -6.54 -0.86 15.09
N ARG A 207 -5.65 -1.85 15.17
CA ARG A 207 -4.82 -2.18 16.34
C ARG A 207 -3.37 -1.71 16.20
N LEU A 208 -3.08 -0.98 15.14
CA LEU A 208 -1.76 -0.47 14.77
C LEU A 208 -1.72 1.07 14.83
N PRO A 209 -0.54 1.69 14.81
CA PRO A 209 -0.44 3.14 14.64
C PRO A 209 -1.18 3.61 13.38
N HIS A 210 -1.80 4.77 13.47
CA HIS A 210 -2.46 5.40 12.32
C HIS A 210 -1.45 5.67 11.20
N LEU A 211 -1.90 5.51 9.95
CA LEU A 211 -1.05 5.66 8.77
C LEU A 211 -1.30 7.00 8.08
N ASP A 212 -0.25 7.65 7.60
CA ASP A 212 -0.39 8.80 6.71
C ASP A 212 -1.04 8.35 5.38
N PHE A 213 -0.61 7.20 4.86
CA PHE A 213 -1.15 6.65 3.63
C PHE A 213 -1.11 5.12 3.56
N ILE A 214 -2.04 4.57 2.78
CA ILE A 214 -1.97 3.23 2.21
C ILE A 214 -1.84 3.40 0.69
N PHE A 215 -0.73 2.93 0.12
CA PHE A 215 -0.54 2.87 -1.32
C PHE A 215 -0.80 1.44 -1.81
N CYS A 216 -1.81 1.28 -2.66
CA CYS A 216 -2.22 0.00 -3.21
C CYS A 216 -1.55 -0.22 -4.58
N ASP A 217 -0.41 -0.89 -4.60
CA ASP A 217 0.21 -1.41 -5.82
C ASP A 217 -0.38 -2.80 -6.12
N CYS A 218 -1.68 -2.80 -6.31
CA CYS A 218 -2.51 -3.99 -6.57
C CYS A 218 -3.83 -3.57 -7.25
N CYS A 219 -4.43 -4.49 -7.99
CA CYS A 219 -5.55 -4.23 -8.88
C CYS A 219 -6.84 -3.79 -8.15
N ASN A 220 -7.60 -2.87 -8.74
CA ASN A 220 -8.99 -2.53 -8.40
C ASN A 220 -9.23 -2.05 -6.96
N MET A 221 -8.21 -1.61 -6.24
CA MET A 221 -8.36 -1.21 -4.83
C MET A 221 -8.96 0.19 -4.66
N MET A 222 -8.98 1.01 -5.72
CA MET A 222 -9.57 2.35 -5.64
C MET A 222 -11.08 2.28 -5.93
N CYS A 223 -11.83 1.80 -4.94
CA CYS A 223 -13.28 1.78 -4.93
C CYS A 223 -13.83 2.38 -3.62
N LEU A 224 -15.03 2.94 -3.68
CA LEU A 224 -15.66 3.61 -2.51
C LEU A 224 -15.83 2.65 -1.33
N GLU A 225 -16.11 1.40 -1.60
CA GLU A 225 -16.26 0.32 -0.62
C GLU A 225 -14.96 0.12 0.18
N VAL A 226 -13.83 -0.06 -0.49
CA VAL A 226 -12.51 -0.24 0.15
C VAL A 226 -12.14 1.00 0.94
N ALA A 227 -12.33 2.18 0.34
CA ALA A 227 -11.99 3.44 0.99
C ALA A 227 -12.80 3.67 2.27
N TYR A 228 -14.08 3.29 2.27
CA TYR A 228 -14.92 3.38 3.45
C TYR A 228 -14.51 2.40 4.56
N GLU A 229 -14.20 1.15 4.21
CA GLU A 229 -13.75 0.16 5.19
C GLU A 229 -12.43 0.58 5.86
N LEU A 230 -11.49 1.15 5.11
CA LEU A 230 -10.16 1.54 5.60
C LEU A 230 -10.10 2.96 6.19
N ARG A 231 -11.20 3.72 6.21
CA ARG A 231 -11.23 5.16 6.55
C ARG A 231 -10.68 5.55 7.92
N HIS A 232 -10.65 4.62 8.86
CA HIS A 232 -10.12 4.87 10.20
C HIS A 232 -8.67 4.43 10.38
N ALA A 233 -8.07 3.79 9.38
CA ALA A 233 -6.72 3.25 9.45
C ALA A 233 -5.67 4.21 8.89
N THR A 234 -6.07 5.12 7.99
CA THR A 234 -5.15 5.97 7.23
C THR A 234 -5.80 7.30 6.87
N ASP A 235 -4.99 8.34 6.64
CA ASP A 235 -5.47 9.63 6.14
C ASP A 235 -5.75 9.61 4.64
N TYR A 236 -4.93 8.86 3.88
CA TYR A 236 -5.05 8.81 2.42
C TYR A 236 -4.90 7.39 1.89
N ILE A 237 -5.68 7.07 0.85
CA ILE A 237 -5.52 5.86 0.04
C ILE A 237 -5.10 6.29 -1.36
N ILE A 238 -4.08 5.64 -1.89
CA ILE A 238 -3.51 5.89 -3.22
C ILE A 238 -3.56 4.58 -4.01
N GLY A 239 -4.04 4.58 -5.24
CA GLY A 239 -4.10 3.37 -6.04
C GLY A 239 -4.89 3.52 -7.34
N SER A 240 -5.22 2.39 -7.94
CA SER A 240 -5.95 2.31 -9.21
C SER A 240 -7.34 1.69 -9.05
N PRO A 241 -8.38 2.27 -9.71
CA PRO A 241 -9.67 1.59 -9.83
C PRO A 241 -9.65 0.44 -10.83
N ALA A 242 -8.62 0.38 -11.70
CA ALA A 242 -8.41 -0.64 -12.73
C ALA A 242 -7.33 -1.64 -12.33
N GLU A 243 -7.10 -2.62 -13.21
CA GLU A 243 -5.97 -3.54 -13.07
C GLU A 243 -4.63 -2.81 -13.25
N ILE A 244 -3.64 -3.26 -12.47
CA ILE A 244 -2.26 -2.82 -12.53
C ILE A 244 -1.43 -3.89 -13.25
N PRO A 245 -0.54 -3.51 -14.18
CA PRO A 245 0.40 -4.45 -14.80
C PRO A 245 1.29 -5.14 -13.78
N SER A 246 1.65 -6.39 -14.02
CA SER A 246 2.46 -7.21 -13.11
C SER A 246 3.84 -6.63 -12.79
N CYS A 247 4.36 -5.70 -13.61
CA CYS A 247 5.59 -4.97 -13.34
C CYS A 247 5.43 -3.86 -12.27
N GLY A 248 4.26 -3.69 -11.67
CA GLY A 248 4.02 -2.79 -10.55
C GLY A 248 4.43 -1.33 -10.76
N ALA A 249 4.66 -0.65 -9.64
CA ALA A 249 5.16 0.72 -9.59
C ALA A 249 6.65 0.80 -10.01
N PRO A 250 7.12 1.89 -10.62
CA PRO A 250 8.55 2.13 -10.83
C PRO A 250 9.22 2.56 -9.51
N TYR A 251 9.58 1.60 -8.65
CA TYR A 251 10.02 1.85 -7.27
C TYR A 251 11.28 2.70 -7.16
N GLN A 252 12.15 2.71 -8.18
CA GLN A 252 13.30 3.61 -8.19
C GLN A 252 12.91 5.09 -8.13
N THR A 253 11.70 5.45 -8.56
CA THR A 253 11.18 6.83 -8.51
C THR A 253 10.06 7.02 -7.49
N VAL A 254 9.28 5.98 -7.19
CA VAL A 254 8.16 6.04 -6.26
C VAL A 254 8.65 5.97 -4.80
N VAL A 255 9.72 5.22 -4.49
CA VAL A 255 10.27 5.17 -3.14
C VAL A 255 10.68 6.56 -2.64
N PRO A 256 11.47 7.37 -3.35
CA PRO A 256 11.74 8.74 -2.88
C PRO A 256 10.48 9.58 -2.67
N ALA A 257 9.48 9.42 -3.53
CA ALA A 257 8.21 10.15 -3.44
C ALA A 257 7.44 9.84 -2.14
N MET A 258 7.50 8.61 -1.64
CA MET A 258 6.86 8.19 -0.39
C MET A 258 7.40 8.94 0.85
N PHE A 259 8.61 9.48 0.75
CA PHE A 259 9.29 10.20 1.83
C PHE A 259 9.28 11.72 1.66
N GLU A 260 8.54 12.23 0.68
CA GLU A 260 8.31 13.65 0.59
C GLU A 260 7.44 14.15 1.76
N THR A 261 7.47 15.46 1.99
CA THR A 261 6.84 16.07 3.17
C THR A 261 5.30 15.99 3.12
N ASN A 262 4.67 16.16 4.30
CA ASN A 262 3.22 16.33 4.45
C ASN A 262 2.73 17.73 4.02
N THR A 263 3.61 18.58 3.47
CA THR A 263 3.22 19.90 2.96
C THR A 263 2.12 19.75 1.92
N LEU A 264 1.04 20.48 2.10
CA LEU A 264 -0.09 20.47 1.19
C LEU A 264 0.22 21.32 -0.05
N ILE A 265 -0.02 20.75 -1.22
CA ILE A 265 -0.03 21.45 -2.50
C ILE A 265 -1.44 21.32 -3.06
N ASN A 266 -2.15 22.44 -3.22
CA ASN A 266 -3.57 22.45 -3.61
C ASN A 266 -4.42 21.49 -2.74
N ASP A 267 -4.20 21.54 -1.42
CA ASP A 267 -4.90 20.73 -0.43
C ASP A 267 -4.59 19.21 -0.48
N VAL A 268 -3.53 18.80 -1.17
CA VAL A 268 -3.07 17.40 -1.27
C VAL A 268 -1.65 17.29 -0.72
N PRO A 269 -1.32 16.30 0.12
CA PRO A 269 0.05 16.10 0.58
C PRO A 269 1.02 15.87 -0.57
N LYS A 270 2.18 16.50 -0.51
CA LYS A 270 3.18 16.43 -1.58
C LYS A 270 3.59 14.99 -1.89
N TYR A 271 3.78 14.13 -0.88
CA TYR A 271 4.09 12.72 -1.11
C TYR A 271 3.01 12.00 -1.92
N ALA A 272 1.72 12.31 -1.70
CA ALA A 272 0.63 11.63 -2.40
C ALA A 272 0.57 12.02 -3.88
N THR A 273 0.71 13.31 -4.20
CA THR A 273 0.82 13.74 -5.61
C THR A 273 2.06 13.18 -6.27
N SER A 274 3.20 13.17 -5.55
CA SER A 274 4.47 12.67 -6.09
C SER A 274 4.42 11.17 -6.37
N ILE A 275 3.81 10.35 -5.50
CA ILE A 275 3.60 8.92 -5.76
C ILE A 275 2.83 8.74 -7.06
N VAL A 276 1.68 9.42 -7.21
CA VAL A 276 0.84 9.31 -8.41
C VAL A 276 1.59 9.79 -9.65
N ASP A 277 2.27 10.93 -9.59
CA ASP A 277 2.99 11.49 -10.74
C ASP A 277 4.19 10.63 -11.16
N LYS A 278 4.87 9.99 -10.21
CA LYS A 278 5.99 9.09 -10.51
C LYS A 278 5.55 7.72 -11.00
N TYR A 279 4.38 7.26 -10.54
CA TYR A 279 3.78 6.02 -11.01
C TYR A 279 3.21 6.15 -12.42
N TYR A 280 2.58 7.29 -12.74
CA TYR A 280 1.88 7.51 -14.00
C TYR A 280 2.86 7.57 -15.17
N ILE A 281 3.26 6.38 -15.61
CA ILE A 281 4.16 6.17 -16.74
C ILE A 281 3.48 5.23 -17.72
N GLN A 282 3.50 5.58 -19.01
CA GLN A 282 3.03 4.69 -20.05
C GLN A 282 3.84 3.38 -20.03
N ARG A 283 3.14 2.26 -19.90
CA ARG A 283 3.76 0.94 -19.80
C ARG A 283 3.91 0.26 -21.17
N ALA A 284 4.78 -0.77 -21.22
CA ALA A 284 4.89 -1.62 -22.39
C ALA A 284 3.53 -2.24 -22.72
N GLY A 285 3.10 -2.17 -23.98
CA GLY A 285 1.78 -2.64 -24.39
C GLY A 285 0.79 -1.53 -24.73
N GLY A 286 1.13 -0.27 -24.47
CA GLY A 286 0.36 0.91 -24.91
C GLY A 286 -0.92 1.13 -24.10
N TYR A 287 -0.90 0.87 -22.80
CA TYR A 287 -1.92 1.26 -21.84
C TYR A 287 -1.29 1.96 -20.65
N ASP A 288 -2.07 2.86 -20.05
CA ASP A 288 -1.71 3.62 -18.86
C ASP A 288 -2.38 2.99 -17.63
N VAL A 289 -1.97 3.43 -16.44
CA VAL A 289 -2.62 3.07 -15.18
C VAL A 289 -3.36 4.28 -14.65
N PRO A 290 -4.71 4.28 -14.58
CA PRO A 290 -5.45 5.35 -13.93
C PRO A 290 -5.16 5.32 -12.44
N LEU A 291 -4.86 6.47 -11.83
CA LEU A 291 -4.49 6.56 -10.41
C LEU A 291 -5.23 7.69 -9.74
N SER A 292 -5.55 7.51 -8.45
CA SER A 292 -6.17 8.56 -7.64
C SER A 292 -5.74 8.50 -6.18
N VAL A 293 -6.03 9.61 -5.48
CA VAL A 293 -5.83 9.79 -4.05
C VAL A 293 -7.18 10.08 -3.41
N ILE A 294 -7.58 9.23 -2.46
CA ILE A 294 -8.78 9.46 -1.63
C ILE A 294 -8.36 9.98 -0.26
N ARG A 295 -9.01 11.06 0.18
CA ARG A 295 -8.97 11.54 1.57
C ARG A 295 -10.01 10.79 2.37
N THR A 296 -9.59 9.98 3.32
CA THR A 296 -10.46 9.07 4.04
C THR A 296 -11.41 9.77 5.01
N SER A 297 -11.02 10.93 5.55
CA SER A 297 -11.88 11.74 6.42
C SER A 297 -13.19 12.23 5.75
N GLU A 298 -13.26 12.20 4.42
CA GLU A 298 -14.47 12.55 3.67
C GLU A 298 -15.41 11.36 3.42
N MET A 299 -15.03 10.15 3.81
CA MET A 299 -15.78 8.95 3.43
C MET A 299 -17.17 8.83 4.08
N GLU A 300 -17.35 9.39 5.29
CA GLU A 300 -18.70 9.45 5.90
C GLU A 300 -19.63 10.42 5.13
N ASN A 301 -19.09 11.56 4.71
CA ASN A 301 -19.82 12.51 3.85
C ASN A 301 -20.14 11.85 2.50
N MET A 302 -19.19 11.12 1.93
CA MET A 302 -19.35 10.42 0.65
C MET A 302 -20.44 9.35 0.73
N ALA A 303 -20.48 8.56 1.80
CA ALA A 303 -21.53 7.56 2.03
C ALA A 303 -22.92 8.22 2.14
N SER A 304 -23.02 9.29 2.92
CA SER A 304 -24.28 10.04 3.07
C SER A 304 -24.76 10.65 1.76
N ALA A 305 -23.86 11.25 0.97
CA ALA A 305 -24.19 11.81 -0.34
C ALA A 305 -24.61 10.71 -1.32
N THR A 306 -23.91 9.58 -1.32
CA THR A 306 -24.24 8.42 -2.16
C THR A 306 -25.62 7.84 -1.80
N LYS A 307 -25.91 7.69 -0.52
CA LYS A 307 -27.25 7.27 -0.04
C LYS A 307 -28.35 8.19 -0.55
N THR A 308 -28.12 9.50 -0.51
CA THR A 308 -29.10 10.50 -0.96
C THR A 308 -29.35 10.38 -2.47
N VAL A 309 -28.29 10.36 -3.27
CA VAL A 309 -28.43 10.29 -4.73
C VAL A 309 -28.96 8.94 -5.20
N LEU A 310 -28.57 7.83 -4.58
CA LEU A 310 -29.11 6.50 -4.92
C LEU A 310 -30.62 6.40 -4.69
N LYS A 311 -31.13 6.98 -3.60
CA LYS A 311 -32.58 7.07 -3.37
C LYS A 311 -33.31 7.89 -4.44
N ALA A 312 -32.70 8.96 -4.93
CA ALA A 312 -33.28 9.79 -5.97
C ALA A 312 -33.28 9.10 -7.33
N ILE A 313 -32.24 8.35 -7.68
CA ILE A 313 -32.14 7.68 -8.99
C ILE A 313 -32.87 6.34 -9.06
N LYS A 314 -33.10 5.66 -7.92
CA LYS A 314 -33.69 4.31 -7.87
C LYS A 314 -35.04 4.19 -8.62
N PRO A 315 -36.00 5.15 -8.52
CA PRO A 315 -37.23 5.09 -9.28
C PRO A 315 -37.02 5.08 -10.80
N ASN A 316 -35.94 5.68 -11.29
CA ASN A 316 -35.65 5.77 -12.72
C ASN A 316 -34.94 4.53 -13.26
N ILE A 317 -34.19 3.80 -12.40
CA ILE A 317 -33.41 2.63 -12.78
C ILE A 317 -34.23 1.33 -12.59
N GLY A 318 -35.12 1.31 -11.61
CA GLY A 318 -35.90 0.10 -11.26
C GLY A 318 -35.09 -0.92 -10.45
N ASP A 319 -35.61 -2.14 -10.35
CA ASP A 319 -34.95 -3.24 -9.63
C ASP A 319 -33.91 -3.95 -10.51
N ASP A 320 -34.15 -4.00 -11.80
CA ASP A 320 -33.26 -4.55 -12.81
C ASP A 320 -32.42 -3.44 -13.43
N VAL A 321 -31.22 -3.24 -12.90
CA VAL A 321 -30.29 -2.27 -13.49
C VAL A 321 -29.91 -2.74 -14.89
N PRO A 322 -30.14 -1.95 -15.95
CA PRO A 322 -29.88 -2.36 -17.32
C PRO A 322 -28.37 -2.56 -17.55
N ASN A 323 -28.04 -3.31 -18.62
CA ASN A 323 -26.66 -3.44 -19.05
C ASN A 323 -26.05 -2.08 -19.42
N MET A 324 -25.00 -1.67 -18.71
CA MET A 324 -24.37 -0.35 -18.82
C MET A 324 -23.03 -0.44 -19.54
N THR A 325 -23.02 -0.99 -20.74
CA THR A 325 -21.79 -1.14 -21.55
C THR A 325 -21.17 0.19 -21.99
N ASP A 326 -21.95 1.27 -21.96
CA ASP A 326 -21.55 2.62 -22.34
C ASP A 326 -20.98 3.45 -21.17
N LEU A 327 -21.02 2.92 -19.94
CA LEU A 327 -20.38 3.53 -18.78
C LEU A 327 -18.94 3.05 -18.62
N ILE A 328 -18.10 3.95 -18.12
CA ILE A 328 -16.73 3.59 -17.72
C ILE A 328 -16.80 2.49 -16.67
N HIS A 329 -16.10 1.40 -16.93
CA HIS A 329 -15.92 0.31 -15.98
C HIS A 329 -14.50 -0.25 -16.06
N TYR A 330 -14.03 -0.78 -14.92
CA TYR A 330 -12.62 -1.08 -14.72
C TYR A 330 -12.30 -2.57 -14.76
N TYR A 331 -13.32 -3.44 -14.95
CA TYR A 331 -13.13 -4.88 -15.05
C TYR A 331 -14.20 -5.56 -15.92
N PHE A 332 -13.92 -6.77 -16.43
CA PHE A 332 -14.75 -7.51 -17.41
C PHE A 332 -16.19 -7.76 -16.99
N ASP A 333 -16.45 -8.08 -15.73
CA ASP A 333 -17.77 -8.46 -15.26
C ASP A 333 -18.55 -7.28 -14.65
N TYR A 334 -18.21 -6.07 -15.07
CA TYR A 334 -18.94 -4.83 -14.83
C TYR A 334 -19.23 -4.50 -13.36
N LYS A 335 -18.48 -5.10 -12.42
CA LYS A 335 -18.70 -4.85 -10.99
C LYS A 335 -18.00 -3.61 -10.45
N TYR A 336 -17.14 -2.97 -11.24
CA TYR A 336 -16.37 -1.77 -10.90
C TYR A 336 -16.69 -0.66 -11.87
N TYR A 337 -17.89 -0.07 -11.74
CA TYR A 337 -18.27 1.11 -12.52
C TYR A 337 -17.59 2.35 -11.98
N ASP A 338 -17.19 3.28 -12.87
CA ASP A 338 -16.80 4.62 -12.42
C ASP A 338 -17.98 5.28 -11.71
N ALA A 339 -17.75 5.68 -10.45
CA ALA A 339 -18.81 6.21 -9.61
C ALA A 339 -19.39 7.53 -10.17
N ASN A 340 -18.53 8.37 -10.75
CA ASN A 340 -18.94 9.63 -11.32
C ASN A 340 -19.76 9.45 -12.60
N ASP A 341 -19.31 8.59 -13.53
CA ASP A 341 -20.02 8.34 -14.78
C ASP A 341 -21.40 7.72 -14.54
N PHE A 342 -21.49 6.82 -13.55
CA PHE A 342 -22.79 6.23 -13.16
C PHE A 342 -23.76 7.27 -12.61
N ILE A 343 -23.33 8.09 -11.67
CA ILE A 343 -24.22 9.11 -11.07
C ILE A 343 -24.55 10.21 -12.09
N LEU A 344 -23.59 10.64 -12.91
CA LEU A 344 -23.79 11.60 -13.99
C LEU A 344 -24.91 11.15 -14.96
N LYS A 345 -24.94 9.87 -15.29
CA LYS A 345 -25.90 9.30 -16.24
C LYS A 345 -27.33 9.28 -15.71
N TYR A 346 -27.51 8.99 -14.42
CA TYR A 346 -28.87 8.68 -13.89
C TYR A 346 -29.45 9.72 -12.95
N ALA A 347 -28.63 10.62 -12.39
CA ALA A 347 -29.12 11.66 -11.49
C ALA A 347 -29.64 12.90 -12.23
N SER A 348 -30.47 13.66 -11.56
CA SER A 348 -30.79 15.04 -12.00
C SER A 348 -29.52 15.90 -11.92
N THR A 349 -29.50 17.01 -12.67
CA THR A 349 -28.34 17.94 -12.62
C THR A 349 -28.07 18.44 -11.21
N ASP A 350 -29.13 18.74 -10.45
CA ASP A 350 -28.98 19.26 -9.09
C ASP A 350 -28.44 18.17 -8.12
N ASP A 351 -28.96 16.95 -8.18
CA ASP A 351 -28.51 15.82 -7.38
C ASP A 351 -27.08 15.43 -7.73
N TYR A 352 -26.76 15.40 -9.03
CA TYR A 352 -25.40 15.15 -9.49
C TYR A 352 -24.42 16.21 -8.95
N ASN A 353 -24.73 17.49 -9.11
CA ASN A 353 -23.87 18.57 -8.65
C ASN A 353 -23.65 18.53 -7.13
N ALA A 354 -24.70 18.21 -6.37
CA ALA A 354 -24.59 18.06 -4.92
C ALA A 354 -23.66 16.89 -4.53
N TRP A 355 -23.84 15.73 -5.17
CA TRP A 355 -23.01 14.55 -4.95
C TRP A 355 -21.57 14.75 -5.43
N LYS A 356 -21.38 15.32 -6.63
CA LYS A 356 -20.06 15.60 -7.22
C LYS A 356 -19.20 16.51 -6.34
N LYS A 357 -19.79 17.50 -5.72
CA LYS A 357 -19.09 18.37 -4.77
C LYS A 357 -18.50 17.62 -3.57
N VAL A 358 -19.15 16.53 -3.15
CA VAL A 358 -18.63 15.66 -2.08
C VAL A 358 -17.55 14.73 -2.63
N LEU A 359 -17.76 14.17 -3.83
CA LEU A 359 -16.75 13.35 -4.50
C LEU A 359 -15.44 14.12 -4.67
N ASP A 360 -15.48 15.39 -5.09
CA ASP A 360 -14.29 16.21 -5.31
C ASP A 360 -13.53 16.55 -4.03
N LYS A 361 -14.18 16.44 -2.87
CA LYS A 361 -13.50 16.54 -1.57
C LYS A 361 -12.88 15.22 -1.13
N ALA A 362 -13.47 14.11 -1.54
CA ALA A 362 -12.96 12.77 -1.23
C ALA A 362 -11.84 12.36 -2.19
N VAL A 363 -12.03 12.49 -3.51
CA VAL A 363 -11.03 12.20 -4.54
C VAL A 363 -10.25 13.49 -4.84
N ILE A 364 -9.19 13.72 -4.07
CA ILE A 364 -8.47 15.01 -4.04
C ILE A 364 -7.39 15.15 -5.12
N TYR A 365 -6.96 14.06 -5.72
CA TYR A 365 -6.02 14.05 -6.83
C TYR A 365 -6.25 12.82 -7.70
N LYS A 366 -6.12 12.96 -9.01
CA LYS A 366 -6.26 11.85 -9.95
C LYS A 366 -5.53 12.08 -11.26
N LYS A 367 -5.05 11.00 -11.87
CA LYS A 367 -4.56 10.93 -13.24
C LYS A 367 -5.48 10.02 -14.05
N MET A 368 -6.11 10.60 -15.04
CA MET A 368 -6.96 9.87 -15.96
C MET A 368 -6.11 9.04 -16.93
N ALA A 369 -6.54 7.83 -17.20
CA ALA A 369 -6.09 7.03 -18.32
C ALA A 369 -7.26 6.83 -19.29
N THR A 370 -6.97 6.76 -20.57
CA THR A 370 -7.95 6.44 -21.60
C THR A 370 -7.92 4.98 -22.01
N MET A 371 -6.87 4.27 -21.62
CA MET A 371 -6.64 2.88 -21.99
C MET A 371 -5.88 2.15 -20.87
N TRP A 372 -6.52 1.16 -20.24
CA TRP A 372 -5.94 0.27 -19.24
C TRP A 372 -6.06 -1.20 -19.65
N MET A 373 -5.49 -2.11 -18.89
CA MET A 373 -5.37 -3.53 -19.28
C MET A 373 -6.68 -4.15 -19.76
N THR A 374 -7.75 -3.97 -19.03
CA THR A 374 -9.04 -4.62 -19.32
C THR A 374 -9.87 -3.96 -20.39
N ASN A 375 -9.72 -2.66 -20.66
CA ASN A 375 -10.44 -2.04 -21.77
C ASN A 375 -9.72 -2.16 -23.11
N LYS A 376 -8.42 -2.46 -23.09
CA LYS A 376 -7.66 -2.92 -24.26
C LYS A 376 -7.74 -4.43 -24.28
N SER A 377 -8.84 -4.98 -24.82
CA SER A 377 -9.10 -6.40 -24.70
C SER A 377 -7.94 -7.27 -25.20
N TRP A 378 -7.69 -8.36 -24.50
CA TRP A 378 -6.87 -9.48 -24.96
C TRP A 378 -7.42 -10.12 -26.24
N SER A 379 -8.68 -9.82 -26.58
CA SER A 379 -9.41 -10.37 -27.73
C SER A 379 -9.72 -9.34 -28.83
N GLY A 380 -9.25 -8.09 -28.73
CA GLY A 380 -9.54 -7.03 -29.71
C GLY A 380 -10.92 -6.37 -29.56
N TYR A 381 -11.69 -6.67 -28.53
CA TYR A 381 -12.96 -5.98 -28.26
C TYR A 381 -12.71 -4.66 -27.55
N TYR A 382 -13.08 -3.56 -28.16
CA TYR A 382 -13.20 -2.25 -27.48
C TYR A 382 -14.53 -2.25 -26.73
N TYR A 383 -14.46 -1.88 -25.45
CA TYR A 383 -15.68 -1.57 -24.70
C TYR A 383 -16.37 -0.34 -25.30
N GLY A 384 -17.69 -0.31 -25.24
CA GLY A 384 -18.51 0.73 -25.86
C GLY A 384 -18.50 2.09 -25.17
N PHE A 385 -17.54 2.39 -24.27
CA PHE A 385 -17.45 3.64 -23.54
C PHE A 385 -16.24 4.47 -23.98
N THR A 386 -16.37 5.79 -23.74
CA THR A 386 -15.27 6.75 -23.92
C THR A 386 -14.95 7.40 -22.59
N VAL A 387 -13.67 7.48 -22.25
CA VAL A 387 -13.18 8.16 -21.05
C VAL A 387 -12.94 9.63 -21.37
N THR A 388 -13.63 10.51 -20.64
CA THR A 388 -13.47 11.97 -20.72
C THR A 388 -13.29 12.56 -19.33
N GLU A 389 -12.73 13.76 -19.22
CA GLU A 389 -12.57 14.46 -17.93
C GLU A 389 -13.90 14.62 -17.17
N GLU A 390 -15.00 14.85 -17.88
CA GLU A 390 -16.34 14.97 -17.29
C GLU A 390 -16.82 13.67 -16.64
N LYS A 391 -16.58 12.55 -17.31
CA LYS A 391 -17.04 11.23 -16.90
C LYS A 391 -16.14 10.58 -15.84
N TYR A 392 -14.82 10.81 -15.94
CA TYR A 392 -13.83 10.12 -15.12
C TYR A 392 -13.84 10.58 -13.67
N GLY A 393 -14.32 9.73 -12.77
CA GLY A 393 -14.30 9.95 -11.31
C GLY A 393 -12.99 9.57 -10.63
N GLY A 394 -12.28 8.60 -11.19
CA GLY A 394 -11.04 8.05 -10.61
C GLY A 394 -11.28 7.08 -9.46
N VAL A 395 -12.52 6.69 -9.23
CA VAL A 395 -12.92 5.73 -8.20
C VAL A 395 -14.10 4.91 -8.69
N SER A 396 -14.09 3.61 -8.42
CA SER A 396 -15.21 2.74 -8.76
C SER A 396 -16.20 2.58 -7.61
N MET A 397 -17.41 2.11 -7.96
CA MET A 397 -18.41 1.62 -7.02
C MET A 397 -19.12 0.39 -7.58
N HIS A 398 -19.66 -0.43 -6.70
CA HIS A 398 -20.53 -1.54 -7.08
C HIS A 398 -21.91 -1.01 -7.52
N VAL A 399 -22.38 -1.54 -8.66
CA VAL A 399 -23.77 -1.35 -9.10
C VAL A 399 -24.33 -2.73 -9.43
N PRO A 400 -25.42 -3.17 -8.81
CA PRO A 400 -26.02 -4.49 -9.09
C PRO A 400 -26.46 -4.60 -10.55
N GLN A 401 -26.27 -5.79 -11.14
CA GLN A 401 -26.67 -6.09 -12.51
C GLN A 401 -27.64 -7.28 -12.53
N SER A 402 -28.72 -7.20 -13.30
CA SER A 402 -29.73 -8.25 -13.38
C SER A 402 -29.23 -9.57 -13.97
N TRP A 403 -28.17 -9.55 -14.75
CA TRP A 403 -27.67 -10.67 -15.56
C TRP A 403 -26.32 -11.24 -15.07
N THR A 404 -25.62 -10.54 -14.20
CA THR A 404 -24.41 -11.08 -13.56
C THR A 404 -24.80 -11.75 -12.26
N ASN A 405 -24.32 -12.95 -11.99
CA ASN A 405 -24.39 -13.74 -10.76
C ASN A 405 -24.75 -12.90 -9.49
N GLN A 406 -25.91 -12.20 -9.58
CA GLN A 406 -26.37 -11.22 -8.59
C GLN A 406 -26.33 -11.77 -7.18
N ASP A 407 -26.72 -13.05 -7.03
CA ASP A 407 -26.77 -13.69 -5.73
C ASP A 407 -25.42 -13.71 -5.01
N ARG A 408 -24.29 -13.76 -5.72
CA ARG A 408 -22.97 -13.77 -5.12
C ARG A 408 -22.55 -12.36 -4.69
N TYR A 409 -22.49 -11.42 -5.61
CA TYR A 409 -22.02 -10.06 -5.33
C TYR A 409 -22.97 -9.32 -4.38
N SER A 410 -24.28 -9.53 -4.53
CA SER A 410 -25.29 -9.00 -3.62
C SER A 410 -25.18 -9.57 -2.19
N ARG A 411 -24.66 -10.78 -2.00
CA ARG A 411 -24.34 -11.30 -0.67
C ARG A 411 -23.03 -10.78 -0.14
N GLU A 412 -22.00 -10.70 -0.99
CA GLU A 412 -20.66 -10.26 -0.59
C GLU A 412 -20.67 -8.80 -0.13
N ILE A 413 -21.30 -7.88 -0.88
CA ILE A 413 -21.34 -6.47 -0.51
C ILE A 413 -22.07 -6.19 0.81
N LYS A 414 -23.04 -7.03 1.18
CA LYS A 414 -23.74 -6.94 2.48
C LYS A 414 -22.86 -7.18 3.70
N GLN A 415 -21.65 -7.68 3.52
CA GLN A 415 -20.68 -7.85 4.59
C GLN A 415 -19.84 -6.58 4.83
N LEU A 416 -19.98 -5.55 3.99
CA LEU A 416 -19.27 -4.29 4.09
C LEU A 416 -20.10 -3.24 4.83
N GLN A 417 -19.45 -2.39 5.63
CA GLN A 417 -20.09 -1.26 6.28
C GLN A 417 -20.64 -0.26 5.24
N TRP A 418 -19.93 -0.10 4.11
CA TRP A 418 -20.35 0.73 2.99
C TRP A 418 -21.79 0.43 2.53
N TYR A 419 -22.18 -0.84 2.43
CA TYR A 419 -23.50 -1.26 1.99
C TYR A 419 -24.62 -0.58 2.78
N TYR A 420 -24.44 -0.48 4.09
CA TYR A 420 -25.43 0.15 4.98
C TYR A 420 -25.28 1.68 4.99
N ALA A 421 -24.05 2.18 5.04
CA ALA A 421 -23.78 3.61 5.10
C ALA A 421 -24.21 4.34 3.82
N ALA A 422 -23.98 3.75 2.65
CA ALA A 422 -24.41 4.27 1.36
C ALA A 422 -25.86 3.93 0.99
N GLY A 423 -26.61 3.26 1.89
CA GLY A 423 -28.04 3.06 1.78
C GLY A 423 -28.48 2.03 0.74
N TYR A 424 -27.63 1.12 0.31
CA TYR A 424 -27.98 0.04 -0.61
C TYR A 424 -29.12 -0.82 -0.08
N ASN A 425 -29.13 -1.11 1.22
CA ASN A 425 -30.15 -1.85 1.92
C ASN A 425 -31.54 -1.14 1.90
N GLU A 426 -31.55 0.18 1.78
CA GLU A 426 -32.79 0.99 1.82
C GLU A 426 -33.47 1.09 0.46
N ILE A 427 -32.73 0.77 -0.61
CA ILE A 427 -33.25 0.81 -1.99
C ILE A 427 -33.40 -0.60 -2.60
N GLY A 428 -33.11 -1.66 -1.82
CA GLY A 428 -33.27 -3.04 -2.24
C GLY A 428 -32.15 -3.58 -3.17
N TRP A 429 -30.98 -2.98 -3.11
CA TRP A 429 -29.77 -3.42 -3.85
C TRP A 429 -28.91 -4.42 -3.07
#